data_0f6dca5bc15b1fca7b834aed799c0fbf
#
_entry.id   0f6dca5bc15b1fca7b834aed799c0fbf
#
_cell.length_a   1.000
_cell.length_b   1.000
_cell.length_c   1.000
_cell.angle_alpha   90.00
_cell.angle_beta   90.00
_cell.angle_gamma   90.00
#
_symmetry.space_group_name_H-M   'P 1'
#
loop_
_entity.id
_entity.type
_entity.pdbx_description
1 polymer ?
#
loop_
_entity_poly.entity_id
_entity_poly.type
_entity_poly.pdbx_seq_one_letter_code
_entity_poly.pdbx_strand_id
1 'polypeptide(L)'
;MRYKNHSKYLILLAFLFVSALNFGQNTPKFKVVLDAGHGGKDPGTMRGSIKEKDIVLDVVLKIGKILEQNKDITVVYTRKTDVFIELRERANIANKAKANLFI
;
A
#
# COMPACT_ATOMS: atom_id res chain seq x y z
N MET A 1 -19.87 -7.50 -60.01
CA MET A 1 -19.98 -7.83 -58.60
C MET A 1 -19.16 -6.85 -57.77
N ARG A 2 -19.78 -6.00 -56.98
CA ARG A 2 -19.05 -5.06 -56.12
C ARG A 2 -18.70 -5.79 -54.81
N TYR A 3 -17.48 -6.24 -54.67
CA TYR A 3 -16.99 -6.69 -53.36
C TYR A 3 -16.94 -5.47 -52.44
N LYS A 4 -17.93 -5.34 -51.56
CA LYS A 4 -17.93 -4.33 -50.47
C LYS A 4 -16.70 -4.60 -49.59
N ASN A 5 -15.86 -3.57 -49.40
CA ASN A 5 -14.61 -3.60 -48.64
C ASN A 5 -14.82 -3.84 -47.13
N HIS A 6 -15.46 -4.93 -46.74
CA HIS A 6 -15.70 -5.30 -45.34
C HIS A 6 -14.38 -5.63 -44.62
N SER A 7 -13.34 -6.01 -45.36
CA SER A 7 -12.03 -6.34 -44.78
C SER A 7 -11.36 -5.13 -44.11
N LYS A 8 -11.55 -3.92 -44.64
CA LYS A 8 -11.00 -2.69 -44.07
C LYS A 8 -11.60 -2.38 -42.69
N TYR A 9 -12.89 -2.61 -42.54
CA TYR A 9 -13.60 -2.39 -41.23
C TYR A 9 -13.26 -3.48 -40.23
N LEU A 10 -13.04 -4.72 -40.67
CA LEU A 10 -12.58 -5.82 -39.81
C LEU A 10 -11.17 -5.54 -39.24
N ILE A 11 -10.26 -5.03 -40.08
CA ILE A 11 -8.90 -4.66 -39.63
C ILE A 11 -8.97 -3.48 -38.63
N LEU A 12 -9.80 -2.47 -38.89
CA LEU A 12 -9.98 -1.32 -38.00
C LEU A 12 -10.58 -1.74 -36.65
N LEU A 13 -11.56 -2.65 -36.67
CA LEU A 13 -12.18 -3.20 -35.46
C LEU A 13 -11.19 -4.01 -34.64
N ALA A 14 -10.34 -4.84 -35.29
CA ALA A 14 -9.29 -5.60 -34.66
C ALA A 14 -8.23 -4.69 -34.00
N PHE A 15 -7.87 -3.58 -34.68
CA PHE A 15 -6.93 -2.60 -34.14
C PHE A 15 -7.47 -1.86 -32.90
N LEU A 16 -8.76 -1.50 -32.91
CA LEU A 16 -9.46 -0.92 -31.75
C LEU A 16 -9.54 -1.91 -30.58
N PHE A 17 -9.73 -3.20 -30.84
CA PHE A 17 -9.81 -4.23 -29.82
C PHE A 17 -8.44 -4.48 -29.16
N VAL A 18 -7.36 -4.48 -29.93
CA VAL A 18 -5.98 -4.64 -29.41
C VAL A 18 -5.55 -3.43 -28.57
N SER A 19 -5.97 -2.21 -28.96
CA SER A 19 -5.69 -1.02 -28.14
C SER A 19 -6.46 -1.00 -26.80
N ALA A 20 -7.67 -1.57 -26.74
CA ALA A 20 -8.44 -1.67 -25.52
C ALA A 20 -7.84 -2.67 -24.50
N LEU A 21 -7.10 -3.68 -24.94
CA LEU A 21 -6.44 -4.66 -24.07
C LEU A 21 -5.23 -4.09 -23.31
N ASN A 22 -4.70 -2.94 -23.70
CA ASN A 22 -3.56 -2.31 -23.04
C ASN A 22 -3.94 -1.37 -21.88
N PHE A 23 -5.23 -1.15 -21.63
CA PHE A 23 -5.74 -0.23 -20.60
C PHE A 23 -5.98 -0.91 -19.25
N GLY A 24 -5.13 -1.78 -18.79
CA GLY A 24 -5.42 -2.47 -17.54
C GLY A 24 -4.23 -3.11 -16.82
N GLN A 25 -3.01 -2.77 -17.16
CA GLN A 25 -1.86 -3.26 -16.39
C GLN A 25 -1.72 -2.43 -15.12
N ASN A 26 -2.44 -2.85 -14.06
CA ASN A 26 -2.14 -2.42 -12.70
C ASN A 26 -0.72 -2.91 -12.37
N THR A 27 0.26 -2.03 -12.50
CA THR A 27 1.59 -2.28 -11.97
C THR A 27 1.48 -2.52 -10.47
N PRO A 28 2.05 -3.62 -9.94
CA PRO A 28 1.99 -3.88 -8.52
C PRO A 28 2.64 -2.72 -7.76
N LYS A 29 1.89 -2.13 -6.83
CA LYS A 29 2.40 -1.02 -6.00
C LYS A 29 3.45 -1.54 -5.04
N PHE A 30 4.47 -0.72 -4.76
CA PHE A 30 5.45 -1.00 -3.71
C PHE A 30 4.78 -0.89 -2.34
N LYS A 31 4.82 -1.94 -1.55
CA LYS A 31 4.11 -2.02 -0.27
C LYS A 31 5.06 -1.84 0.90
N VAL A 32 4.79 -0.82 1.71
CA VAL A 32 5.54 -0.51 2.93
C VAL A 32 4.66 -0.80 4.13
N VAL A 33 5.16 -1.57 5.08
CA VAL A 33 4.54 -1.70 6.41
C VAL A 33 5.28 -0.79 7.38
N LEU A 34 4.54 0.07 8.05
CA LEU A 34 5.03 0.95 9.10
C LEU A 34 4.63 0.39 10.46
N ASP A 35 5.63 0.15 11.32
CA ASP A 35 5.43 -0.42 12.65
C ASP A 35 5.61 0.64 13.74
N ALA A 36 4.50 1.09 14.31
CA ALA A 36 4.55 1.90 15.52
C ALA A 36 4.76 1.00 16.73
N GLY A 37 6.00 0.88 17.21
CA GLY A 37 6.36 0.05 18.36
C GLY A 37 5.54 0.38 19.61
N HIS A 38 5.50 -0.55 20.58
CA HIS A 38 4.74 -0.39 21.82
C HIS A 38 3.25 -0.19 21.59
N GLY A 39 2.54 0.47 22.51
CA GLY A 39 1.11 0.78 22.38
C GLY A 39 0.24 0.15 23.48
N GLY A 40 -0.90 0.74 23.77
CA GLY A 40 -1.83 0.28 24.78
C GLY A 40 -1.18 0.13 26.14
N LYS A 41 -1.13 -1.10 26.67
CA LYS A 41 -0.53 -1.46 27.96
C LYS A 41 1.00 -1.32 28.00
N ASP A 42 1.67 -1.25 26.86
CA ASP A 42 3.12 -1.09 26.75
C ASP A 42 3.47 0.36 26.40
N PRO A 43 3.91 1.18 27.36
CA PRO A 43 4.27 2.56 27.09
C PRO A 43 5.62 2.74 26.40
N GLY A 44 6.45 1.68 26.35
CA GLY A 44 7.86 1.81 26.02
C GLY A 44 8.62 2.62 27.08
N THR A 45 9.72 3.24 26.67
CA THR A 45 10.49 4.15 27.53
C THR A 45 9.66 5.36 27.93
N MET A 46 9.78 5.75 29.19
CA MET A 46 9.06 6.90 29.76
C MET A 46 10.04 7.93 30.33
N ARG A 47 9.75 9.21 30.08
CA ARG A 47 10.43 10.33 30.73
C ARG A 47 9.38 11.34 31.18
N GLY A 48 9.08 11.34 32.46
CA GLY A 48 7.93 12.10 32.99
C GLY A 48 6.62 11.64 32.39
N SER A 49 5.86 12.55 31.83
CA SER A 49 4.60 12.24 31.11
C SER A 49 4.79 11.78 29.66
N ILE A 50 6.01 11.87 29.12
CA ILE A 50 6.33 11.51 27.74
C ILE A 50 6.50 9.99 27.65
N LYS A 51 5.80 9.37 26.70
CA LYS A 51 5.83 7.92 26.47
C LYS A 51 6.31 7.65 25.04
N GLU A 52 7.19 6.66 24.91
CA GLU A 52 7.72 6.27 23.58
C GLU A 52 6.60 5.87 22.61
N LYS A 53 5.58 5.13 23.10
CA LYS A 53 4.44 4.69 22.25
C LYS A 53 3.72 5.84 21.55
N ASP A 54 3.65 7.02 22.19
CA ASP A 54 2.93 8.18 21.63
C ASP A 54 3.79 8.87 20.56
N ILE A 55 5.10 8.96 20.83
CA ILE A 55 6.06 9.54 19.86
C ILE A 55 6.15 8.69 18.59
N VAL A 56 6.33 7.38 18.74
CA VAL A 56 6.48 6.51 17.57
C VAL A 56 5.19 6.43 16.75
N LEU A 57 4.03 6.50 17.40
CA LEU A 57 2.75 6.56 16.69
C LEU A 57 2.64 7.85 15.84
N ASP A 58 2.96 8.98 16.44
CA ASP A 58 2.93 10.28 15.74
C ASP A 58 3.89 10.30 14.55
N VAL A 59 5.11 9.81 14.73
CA VAL A 59 6.11 9.70 13.65
C VAL A 59 5.63 8.80 12.53
N VAL A 60 5.14 7.60 12.85
CA VAL A 60 4.65 6.63 11.86
C VAL A 60 3.47 7.18 11.06
N LEU A 61 2.52 7.85 11.72
CA LEU A 61 1.37 8.45 11.02
C LEU A 61 1.80 9.58 10.09
N LYS A 62 2.79 10.39 10.47
CA LYS A 62 3.35 11.44 9.62
C LYS A 62 4.09 10.87 8.40
N ILE A 63 4.94 9.87 8.61
CA ILE A 63 5.64 9.16 7.52
C ILE A 63 4.62 8.56 6.56
N GLY A 64 3.64 7.85 7.06
CA GLY A 64 2.61 7.21 6.25
C GLY A 64 1.86 8.22 5.40
N LYS A 65 1.45 9.35 5.99
CA LYS A 65 0.78 10.43 5.25
C LYS A 65 1.63 10.98 4.08
N ILE A 66 2.94 11.04 4.24
CA ILE A 66 3.86 11.48 3.17
C ILE A 66 3.95 10.40 2.08
N LEU A 67 4.11 9.13 2.47
CA LEU A 67 4.23 8.02 1.52
C LEU A 67 2.95 7.79 0.72
N GLU A 68 1.79 7.96 1.35
CA GLU A 68 0.47 7.81 0.71
C GLU A 68 0.20 8.83 -0.41
N GLN A 69 0.99 9.92 -0.49
CA GLN A 69 0.92 10.88 -1.61
C GLN A 69 1.47 10.29 -2.91
N ASN A 70 2.28 9.23 -2.83
CA ASN A 70 2.78 8.52 -4.01
C ASN A 70 1.82 7.40 -4.40
N LYS A 71 1.21 7.52 -5.59
CA LYS A 71 0.25 6.54 -6.13
C LYS A 71 0.83 5.12 -6.32
N ASP A 72 2.15 5.01 -6.40
CA ASP A 72 2.85 3.73 -6.62
C ASP A 72 3.25 3.05 -5.30
N ILE A 73 2.94 3.68 -4.16
CA ILE A 73 3.16 3.14 -2.81
C ILE A 73 1.83 2.80 -2.15
N THR A 74 1.80 1.65 -1.49
CA THR A 74 0.72 1.26 -0.56
C THR A 74 1.29 1.20 0.84
N VAL A 75 0.71 1.93 1.78
CA VAL A 75 1.11 1.92 3.18
C VAL A 75 0.18 1.03 3.99
N VAL A 76 0.76 0.15 4.79
CA VAL A 76 0.06 -0.67 5.79
C VAL A 76 0.65 -0.31 7.16
N TYR A 77 -0.20 -0.17 8.14
CA TYR A 77 0.23 0.15 9.51
C TYR A 77 -0.01 -1.05 10.40
N THR A 78 0.91 -1.33 11.33
CA THR A 78 0.66 -2.32 12.38
C THR A 78 -0.39 -1.83 13.35
N ARG A 79 -0.39 -0.53 13.67
CA ARG A 79 -1.44 0.19 14.41
C ARG A 79 -1.54 1.64 13.98
N LYS A 80 -2.70 2.23 14.14
CA LYS A 80 -2.99 3.66 13.90
C LYS A 80 -3.53 4.37 15.13
N THR A 81 -3.69 3.65 16.21
CA THR A 81 -4.23 4.13 17.50
C THR A 81 -3.40 3.58 18.66
N ASP A 82 -3.72 4.00 19.87
CA ASP A 82 -3.04 3.53 21.09
C ASP A 82 -3.54 2.13 21.49
N VAL A 83 -3.17 1.13 20.71
CA VAL A 83 -3.45 -0.30 20.98
C VAL A 83 -2.16 -1.08 21.06
N PHE A 84 -2.16 -2.16 21.86
CA PHE A 84 -1.03 -3.08 21.95
C PHE A 84 -1.09 -4.12 20.83
N ILE A 85 0.05 -4.31 20.13
CA ILE A 85 0.24 -5.36 19.12
C ILE A 85 1.41 -6.22 19.58
N GLU A 86 1.18 -7.53 19.71
CA GLU A 86 2.22 -8.51 20.03
C GLU A 86 3.34 -8.50 18.99
N LEU A 87 4.60 -8.71 19.42
CA LEU A 87 5.77 -8.66 18.53
C LEU A 87 5.61 -9.57 17.30
N ARG A 88 5.15 -10.79 17.54
CA ARG A 88 4.95 -11.77 16.46
C ARG A 88 3.87 -11.34 15.47
N GLU A 89 2.82 -10.68 15.97
CA GLU A 89 1.73 -10.22 15.11
C GLU A 89 2.16 -9.08 14.19
N ARG A 90 3.10 -8.24 14.60
CA ARG A 90 3.69 -7.19 13.75
C ARG A 90 4.34 -7.79 12.49
N ALA A 91 5.15 -8.84 12.67
CA ALA A 91 5.73 -9.58 11.56
C ALA A 91 4.67 -10.28 10.71
N ASN A 92 3.64 -10.86 11.33
CA ASN A 92 2.54 -11.50 10.62
C ASN A 92 1.77 -10.52 9.73
N ILE A 93 1.52 -9.30 10.20
CA ILE A 93 0.89 -8.23 9.41
C ILE A 93 1.72 -7.96 8.15
N ALA A 94 3.03 -7.81 8.28
CA ALA A 94 3.93 -7.57 7.16
C ALA A 94 3.93 -8.73 6.15
N ASN A 95 4.00 -9.97 6.65
CA ASN A 95 4.01 -11.17 5.82
C ASN A 95 2.67 -11.37 5.09
N LYS A 96 1.54 -11.23 5.78
CA LYS A 96 0.20 -11.32 5.18
C LYS A 96 -0.01 -10.24 4.12
N ALA A 97 0.51 -9.04 4.37
CA ALA A 97 0.46 -7.94 3.42
C ALA A 97 1.38 -8.17 2.20
N LYS A 98 2.29 -9.15 2.24
CA LYS A 98 3.35 -9.34 1.25
C LYS A 98 4.13 -8.03 1.06
N ALA A 99 4.60 -7.47 2.16
CA ALA A 99 5.31 -6.19 2.17
C ALA A 99 6.65 -6.30 1.43
N ASN A 100 6.98 -5.24 0.70
CA ASN A 100 8.31 -5.08 0.11
C ASN A 100 9.29 -4.49 1.13
N LEU A 101 8.79 -3.72 2.10
CA LEU A 101 9.58 -3.09 3.15
C LEU A 101 8.80 -3.05 4.46
N PHE A 102 9.48 -3.35 5.56
CA PHE A 102 8.99 -3.23 6.93
C PHE A 102 9.90 -2.26 7.70
N ILE A 103 9.33 -1.24 8.31
CA ILE A 103 10.03 -0.19 9.07
C ILE A 103 9.36 -0.01 10.44
#